data_0b40f23bb779423741877964f5fd5cc9
#
_entry.id   0b40f23bb779423741877964f5fd5cc9
#
_cell.length_a   1.000
_cell.length_b   1.000
_cell.length_c   1.000
_cell.angle_alpha   90.00
_cell.angle_beta   90.00
_cell.angle_gamma   90.00
#
_symmetry.space_group_name_H-M   'P 1'
#
loop_
_entity.id
_entity.type
_entity.pdbx_description
1 polymer ?
#
loop_
_entity_poly.entity_id
_entity_poly.type
_entity_poly.pdbx_seq_one_letter_code
_entity_poly.pdbx_strand_id
1 'polypeptide(L)'
;MCIRDRHKRLLDEIFKARNLGLKTAVFTFDPSPAVFFKGNQAGELMTREEKRAAFEKMGVDYLVEYPFSKETAAVSPEAYVRDFLLKKMHAGFIAAGEDVSFGDKGAGNAALLQKITEENGVQVRIIQKICHGGREISSTFVREALTEGDMELVNALLSEPYFICGRVAHGNRIGRTLGMPTVNLHPQEGKLLPPNGVYFSTVTYGQQTFYGVTNIGYKPTVEDTHRMGVETYIYDFDEDIYEKDITVHLFHFERPEQKFAGLAELKEAIAKNVADGKRYFNI
;
A
#
# COMPACT_ATOMS: atom_id res chain seq x y z
N MET A 1 0.80 4.23 2.27
CA MET A 1 -0.15 5.31 2.59
C MET A 1 -1.44 5.01 1.86
N CYS A 2 -2.43 4.54 2.60
CA CYS A 2 -3.53 3.79 1.97
C CYS A 2 -4.83 4.59 1.87
N ILE A 3 -4.82 5.92 1.89
CA ILE A 3 -6.07 6.65 1.99
C ILE A 3 -6.02 7.83 1.05
N ARG A 4 -6.94 7.82 0.08
CA ARG A 4 -6.96 8.66 -1.11
C ARG A 4 -6.73 10.14 -0.84
N ASP A 5 -7.50 10.76 0.02
CA ASP A 5 -7.49 12.22 0.09
C ASP A 5 -6.90 12.75 1.39
N ARG A 6 -7.02 12.01 2.51
CA ARG A 6 -6.58 12.51 3.81
C ARG A 6 -5.06 12.59 3.93
N HIS A 7 -4.34 11.51 3.61
CA HIS A 7 -2.87 11.54 3.64
C HIS A 7 -2.31 12.47 2.58
N LYS A 8 -2.95 12.54 1.40
CA LYS A 8 -2.58 13.51 0.38
C LYS A 8 -2.75 14.94 0.91
N ARG A 9 -3.88 15.27 1.54
CA ARG A 9 -4.08 16.60 2.15
C ARG A 9 -3.08 16.90 3.25
N LEU A 10 -2.73 15.91 4.10
CA LEU A 10 -1.68 16.06 5.10
C LEU A 10 -0.34 16.40 4.45
N LEU A 11 0.03 15.69 3.39
CA LEU A 11 1.24 15.94 2.63
C LEU A 11 1.20 17.29 1.92
N ASP A 12 0.09 17.66 1.30
CA ASP A 12 -0.07 18.96 0.65
C ASP A 12 0.14 20.11 1.66
N GLU A 13 -0.34 19.97 2.90
CA GLU A 13 -0.11 20.98 3.96
C GLU A 13 1.36 21.04 4.37
N ILE A 14 2.03 19.90 4.58
CA ILE A 14 3.45 19.92 4.94
C ILE A 14 4.33 20.41 3.77
N PHE A 15 3.94 20.15 2.52
CA PHE A 15 4.67 20.68 1.36
C PHE A 15 4.52 22.20 1.22
N LYS A 16 3.36 22.76 1.57
CA LYS A 16 3.19 24.22 1.65
C LYS A 16 4.13 24.86 2.68
N ALA A 17 4.41 24.16 3.78
CA ALA A 17 5.32 24.66 4.81
C ALA A 17 6.79 24.77 4.35
N ARG A 18 7.17 24.17 3.20
CA ARG A 18 8.47 24.40 2.56
C ARG A 18 8.71 25.88 2.23
N ASN A 19 7.67 26.63 1.94
CA ASN A 19 7.75 28.08 1.69
C ASN A 19 8.21 28.86 2.94
N LEU A 20 8.16 28.22 4.13
CA LEU A 20 8.69 28.75 5.38
C LEU A 20 10.15 28.34 5.65
N GLY A 21 10.82 27.72 4.66
CA GLY A 21 12.17 27.20 4.81
C GLY A 21 12.27 25.89 5.60
N LEU A 22 11.13 25.22 5.84
CA LEU A 22 11.09 23.96 6.60
C LEU A 22 11.33 22.76 5.70
N LYS A 23 11.97 21.74 6.24
CA LYS A 23 12.05 20.41 5.63
C LYS A 23 10.80 19.60 5.96
N THR A 24 10.41 18.72 5.06
CA THR A 24 9.24 17.86 5.25
C THR A 24 9.63 16.56 5.94
N ALA A 25 8.87 16.18 6.96
CA ALA A 25 9.06 14.92 7.66
C ALA A 25 7.72 14.16 7.80
N VAL A 26 7.75 12.87 7.56
CA VAL A 26 6.64 11.97 7.89
C VAL A 26 7.07 11.12 9.07
N PHE A 27 6.24 11.12 10.12
CA PHE A 27 6.43 10.29 11.31
C PHE A 27 5.52 9.07 11.26
N THR A 28 6.10 7.90 11.46
CA THR A 28 5.36 6.63 11.55
C THR A 28 5.99 5.73 12.61
N PHE A 29 5.21 4.81 13.15
CA PHE A 29 5.71 3.78 14.05
C PHE A 29 6.08 2.51 13.28
N ASP A 30 7.14 1.82 13.75
CA ASP A 30 7.57 0.52 13.26
C ASP A 30 7.88 -0.42 14.45
N PRO A 31 7.13 -1.55 14.63
CA PRO A 31 5.88 -1.86 13.94
C PRO A 31 4.76 -0.84 14.24
N SER A 32 3.70 -0.84 13.44
CA SER A 32 2.53 0.00 13.77
C SER A 32 1.91 -0.45 15.11
N PRO A 33 1.28 0.46 15.89
CA PRO A 33 0.62 0.08 17.14
C PRO A 33 -0.36 -1.08 16.98
N ALA A 34 -1.09 -1.13 15.86
CA ALA A 34 -2.02 -2.22 15.57
C ALA A 34 -1.31 -3.58 15.44
N VAL A 35 -0.18 -3.61 14.73
CA VAL A 35 0.65 -4.83 14.60
C VAL A 35 1.29 -5.21 15.93
N PHE A 36 1.78 -4.25 16.70
CA PHE A 36 2.40 -4.49 17.98
C PHE A 36 1.43 -5.16 19.00
N PHE A 37 0.17 -4.67 19.08
CA PHE A 37 -0.79 -5.17 20.05
C PHE A 37 -1.58 -6.40 19.57
N LYS A 38 -1.83 -6.54 18.27
CA LYS A 38 -2.69 -7.58 17.70
C LYS A 38 -1.94 -8.64 16.87
N GLY A 39 -0.61 -8.46 16.69
CA GLY A 39 0.17 -9.26 15.74
C GLY A 39 -0.15 -8.91 14.29
N ASN A 40 0.57 -9.54 13.37
CA ASN A 40 0.44 -9.26 11.93
C ASN A 40 -0.71 -10.06 11.26
N GLN A 41 -1.75 -10.41 12.01
CA GLN A 41 -2.87 -11.22 11.49
C GLN A 41 -3.70 -10.50 10.41
N ALA A 42 -3.71 -9.16 10.43
CA ALA A 42 -4.53 -8.37 9.51
C ALA A 42 -3.82 -8.05 8.18
N GLY A 43 -2.54 -8.36 8.05
CA GLY A 43 -1.72 -7.96 6.91
C GLY A 43 -1.54 -6.44 6.77
N GLU A 44 -0.54 -6.02 6.01
CA GLU A 44 -0.27 -4.63 5.72
C GLU A 44 -0.74 -4.25 4.32
N LEU A 45 -1.52 -3.16 4.21
CA LEU A 45 -1.94 -2.62 2.91
C LEU A 45 -0.75 -2.13 2.08
N MET A 46 0.29 -1.64 2.74
CA MET A 46 1.60 -1.32 2.16
C MET A 46 2.69 -1.87 3.08
N THR A 47 3.65 -2.54 2.51
CA THR A 47 4.83 -2.98 3.25
C THR A 47 5.71 -1.80 3.63
N ARG A 48 6.71 -2.05 4.46
CA ARG A 48 7.68 -1.01 4.88
C ARG A 48 8.43 -0.43 3.69
N GLU A 49 8.90 -1.29 2.78
CA GLU A 49 9.63 -0.90 1.59
C GLU A 49 8.73 -0.11 0.61
N GLU A 50 7.49 -0.55 0.42
CA GLU A 50 6.51 0.18 -0.38
C GLU A 50 6.22 1.58 0.17
N LYS A 51 6.11 1.71 1.50
CA LYS A 51 5.95 3.02 2.17
C LYS A 51 7.14 3.93 1.93
N ARG A 52 8.37 3.40 2.09
CA ARG A 52 9.61 4.16 1.85
C ARG A 52 9.68 4.66 0.42
N ALA A 53 9.49 3.77 -0.55
CA ALA A 53 9.50 4.11 -1.97
C ALA A 53 8.42 5.15 -2.33
N ALA A 54 7.21 5.03 -1.75
CA ALA A 54 6.14 6.00 -1.96
C ALA A 54 6.49 7.39 -1.44
N PHE A 55 7.03 7.51 -0.21
CA PHE A 55 7.42 8.80 0.35
C PHE A 55 8.61 9.43 -0.39
N GLU A 56 9.58 8.62 -0.81
CA GLU A 56 10.69 9.07 -1.65
C GLU A 56 10.19 9.64 -2.98
N LYS A 57 9.32 8.91 -3.69
CA LYS A 57 8.69 9.36 -4.95
C LYS A 57 7.89 10.66 -4.77
N MET A 58 7.26 10.86 -3.61
CA MET A 58 6.54 12.09 -3.28
C MET A 58 7.48 13.24 -2.91
N GLY A 59 8.77 13.01 -2.77
CA GLY A 59 9.76 14.00 -2.43
C GLY A 59 9.73 14.44 -0.96
N VAL A 60 9.35 13.56 -0.05
CA VAL A 60 9.47 13.79 1.41
C VAL A 60 10.95 13.80 1.80
N ASP A 61 11.41 14.82 2.55
CA ASP A 61 12.82 14.95 2.90
C ASP A 61 13.24 13.92 3.97
N TYR A 62 12.36 13.59 4.93
CA TYR A 62 12.65 12.65 6.02
C TYR A 62 11.47 11.71 6.29
N LEU A 63 11.75 10.43 6.39
CA LEU A 63 10.82 9.42 6.94
C LEU A 63 11.37 8.98 8.30
N VAL A 64 10.64 9.29 9.36
CA VAL A 64 10.97 8.90 10.73
C VAL A 64 10.17 7.64 11.08
N GLU A 65 10.81 6.50 11.01
CA GLU A 65 10.27 5.22 11.47
C GLU A 65 10.66 5.00 12.93
N TYR A 66 9.76 5.41 13.83
CA TYR A 66 10.05 5.36 15.25
C TYR A 66 9.72 4.00 15.85
N PRO A 67 10.66 3.34 16.57
CA PRO A 67 10.39 2.03 17.17
C PRO A 67 9.19 2.09 18.13
N PHE A 68 8.18 1.26 17.91
CA PHE A 68 7.07 1.12 18.84
C PHE A 68 7.34 -0.04 19.79
N SER A 69 7.48 0.28 21.06
CA SER A 69 7.76 -0.66 22.14
C SER A 69 6.87 -0.35 23.35
N LYS A 70 6.94 -1.18 24.41
CA LYS A 70 6.23 -0.92 25.68
C LYS A 70 6.63 0.43 26.28
N GLU A 71 7.92 0.77 26.19
CA GLU A 71 8.49 2.01 26.73
C GLU A 71 8.00 3.22 25.96
N THR A 72 8.01 3.15 24.60
CA THR A 72 7.55 4.26 23.76
C THR A 72 6.03 4.42 23.81
N ALA A 73 5.28 3.33 24.02
CA ALA A 73 3.83 3.36 24.23
C ALA A 73 3.41 3.98 25.57
N ALA A 74 4.30 3.97 26.58
CA ALA A 74 4.04 4.52 27.90
C ALA A 74 4.43 6.02 28.06
N VAL A 75 4.92 6.66 26.99
CA VAL A 75 5.26 8.09 27.00
C VAL A 75 4.00 8.92 27.16
N SER A 76 4.01 9.89 28.09
CA SER A 76 2.84 10.78 28.25
C SER A 76 2.56 11.61 27.01
N PRO A 77 1.30 11.98 26.72
CA PRO A 77 0.98 12.81 25.57
C PRO A 77 1.76 14.13 25.54
N GLU A 78 1.94 14.77 26.68
CA GLU A 78 2.68 16.02 26.79
C GLU A 78 4.16 15.83 26.47
N ALA A 79 4.79 14.78 26.98
CA ALA A 79 6.19 14.45 26.70
C ALA A 79 6.39 14.11 25.22
N TYR A 80 5.46 13.39 24.61
CA TYR A 80 5.50 13.10 23.18
C TYR A 80 5.54 14.38 22.35
N VAL A 81 4.69 15.37 22.63
CA VAL A 81 4.68 16.63 21.88
C VAL A 81 5.90 17.47 22.22
N ARG A 82 6.14 17.77 23.52
CA ARG A 82 7.18 18.71 23.95
C ARG A 82 8.59 18.21 23.70
N ASP A 83 8.86 16.96 24.13
CA ASP A 83 10.24 16.44 24.12
C ASP A 83 10.57 15.76 22.78
N PHE A 84 9.60 15.14 22.12
CA PHE A 84 9.86 14.48 20.87
C PHE A 84 9.59 15.38 19.66
N LEU A 85 8.34 15.84 19.43
CA LEU A 85 8.02 16.64 18.25
C LEU A 85 8.72 18.01 18.25
N LEU A 86 8.67 18.74 19.38
CA LEU A 86 9.22 20.10 19.41
C LEU A 86 10.73 20.13 19.65
N LYS A 87 11.26 19.40 20.66
CA LYS A 87 12.69 19.46 20.99
C LYS A 87 13.56 18.58 20.09
N LYS A 88 13.19 17.31 19.85
CA LYS A 88 14.04 16.38 19.06
C LYS A 88 13.87 16.57 17.56
N MET A 89 12.63 16.71 17.09
CA MET A 89 12.37 16.88 15.67
C MET A 89 12.40 18.33 15.20
N HIS A 90 12.44 19.29 16.13
CA HIS A 90 12.38 20.74 15.82
C HIS A 90 11.21 21.09 14.91
N ALA A 91 10.03 20.52 15.18
CA ALA A 91 8.85 20.74 14.36
C ALA A 91 8.41 22.20 14.43
N GLY A 92 8.46 22.92 13.30
CA GLY A 92 7.97 24.30 13.16
C GLY A 92 6.55 24.38 12.61
N PHE A 93 6.05 23.28 12.05
CA PHE A 93 4.70 23.11 11.54
C PHE A 93 4.27 21.64 11.67
N ILE A 94 3.03 21.39 12.06
CA ILE A 94 2.50 20.02 12.21
C ILE A 94 1.17 19.92 11.46
N ALA A 95 1.01 18.86 10.65
CA ALA A 95 -0.26 18.45 10.08
C ALA A 95 -0.68 17.11 10.69
N ALA A 96 -1.90 17.04 11.20
CA ALA A 96 -2.45 15.84 11.82
C ALA A 96 -3.91 15.63 11.43
N GLY A 97 -4.40 14.40 11.51
CA GLY A 97 -5.82 14.14 11.37
C GLY A 97 -6.60 14.51 12.64
N GLU A 98 -7.89 14.79 12.52
CA GLU A 98 -8.74 15.08 13.68
C GLU A 98 -8.87 13.94 14.69
N ASP A 99 -8.63 12.69 14.24
CA ASP A 99 -8.62 11.47 15.05
C ASP A 99 -7.21 11.08 15.52
N VAL A 100 -6.24 12.00 15.43
CA VAL A 100 -4.90 11.75 15.92
C VAL A 100 -4.94 11.33 17.39
N SER A 101 -4.25 10.23 17.70
CA SER A 101 -4.13 9.67 19.03
C SER A 101 -2.67 9.36 19.30
N PHE A 102 -2.15 9.80 20.44
CA PHE A 102 -0.74 9.66 20.80
C PHE A 102 -0.55 9.59 22.31
N GLY A 103 0.66 9.20 22.70
CA GLY A 103 1.03 9.04 24.12
C GLY A 103 0.41 7.80 24.78
N ASP A 104 0.62 7.66 26.09
CA ASP A 104 0.13 6.50 26.85
C ASP A 104 -1.35 6.25 26.64
N LYS A 105 -1.69 5.01 26.25
CA LYS A 105 -3.05 4.54 25.93
C LYS A 105 -3.80 5.42 24.92
N GLY A 106 -3.07 6.21 24.12
CA GLY A 106 -3.68 7.12 23.15
C GLY A 106 -4.46 8.28 23.78
N ALA A 107 -4.09 8.71 24.98
CA ALA A 107 -4.79 9.77 25.72
C ALA A 107 -4.62 11.16 25.06
N GLY A 108 -3.58 11.37 24.25
CA GLY A 108 -3.38 12.59 23.46
C GLY A 108 -4.31 12.64 22.27
N ASN A 109 -4.83 13.82 21.96
CA ASN A 109 -5.76 14.08 20.85
C ASN A 109 -5.43 15.40 20.14
N ALA A 110 -6.19 15.74 19.09
CA ALA A 110 -5.99 16.95 18.31
C ALA A 110 -6.06 18.25 19.16
N ALA A 111 -6.97 18.33 20.12
CA ALA A 111 -7.10 19.51 20.98
C ALA A 111 -5.89 19.71 21.89
N LEU A 112 -5.38 18.62 22.48
CA LEU A 112 -4.16 18.68 23.30
C LEU A 112 -2.92 19.02 22.44
N LEU A 113 -2.82 18.47 21.23
CA LEU A 113 -1.76 18.80 20.28
C LEU A 113 -1.76 20.31 19.97
N GLN A 114 -2.92 20.86 19.59
CA GLN A 114 -3.08 22.28 19.30
C GLN A 114 -2.68 23.15 20.50
N LYS A 115 -3.20 22.84 21.69
CA LYS A 115 -2.89 23.58 22.91
C LYS A 115 -1.38 23.66 23.15
N ILE A 116 -0.69 22.53 23.16
CA ILE A 116 0.76 22.49 23.46
C ILE A 116 1.57 23.21 22.38
N THR A 117 1.19 23.06 21.11
CA THR A 117 1.93 23.69 20.01
C THR A 117 1.71 25.19 19.97
N GLU A 118 0.50 25.69 20.25
CA GLU A 118 0.19 27.12 20.38
C GLU A 118 1.01 27.78 21.50
N GLU A 119 1.13 27.14 22.68
CA GLU A 119 1.97 27.59 23.78
C GLU A 119 3.45 27.71 23.40
N ASN A 120 3.90 27.01 22.35
CA ASN A 120 5.28 27.02 21.87
C ASN A 120 5.47 27.73 20.52
N GLY A 121 4.45 28.45 20.02
CA GLY A 121 4.52 29.20 18.76
C GLY A 121 4.57 28.35 17.51
N VAL A 122 4.16 27.08 17.56
CA VAL A 122 4.16 26.14 16.44
C VAL A 122 2.75 26.03 15.85
N GLN A 123 2.65 26.14 14.54
CA GLN A 123 1.36 26.03 13.84
C GLN A 123 0.95 24.57 13.65
N VAL A 124 -0.34 24.30 13.84
CA VAL A 124 -0.95 22.98 13.57
C VAL A 124 -2.09 23.11 12.57
N ARG A 125 -2.14 22.19 11.63
CA ARG A 125 -3.29 21.97 10.75
C ARG A 125 -3.94 20.64 11.06
N ILE A 126 -5.19 20.69 11.46
CA ILE A 126 -6.01 19.48 11.68
C ILE A 126 -6.83 19.24 10.42
N ILE A 127 -6.66 18.07 9.85
CA ILE A 127 -7.37 17.62 8.63
C ILE A 127 -8.55 16.76 9.03
N GLN A 128 -9.73 17.17 8.58
CA GLN A 128 -10.98 16.45 8.83
C GLN A 128 -11.00 15.11 8.09
N LYS A 129 -11.80 14.21 8.60
CA LYS A 129 -12.07 12.92 7.99
C LYS A 129 -12.77 13.08 6.66
N ILE A 130 -12.48 12.15 5.76
CA ILE A 130 -13.06 12.10 4.43
C ILE A 130 -13.94 10.86 4.36
N CYS A 131 -15.11 11.00 3.77
CA CYS A 131 -16.07 9.91 3.61
C CYS A 131 -16.22 9.53 2.14
N HIS A 132 -16.49 8.25 1.91
CA HIS A 132 -16.96 7.70 0.64
C HIS A 132 -18.26 6.96 0.89
N GLY A 133 -19.32 7.27 0.12
CA GLY A 133 -20.63 6.66 0.31
C GLY A 133 -21.22 6.82 1.74
N GLY A 134 -20.90 7.91 2.44
CA GLY A 134 -21.35 8.16 3.83
C GLY A 134 -20.55 7.45 4.92
N ARG A 135 -19.56 6.62 4.54
CA ARG A 135 -18.67 5.92 5.47
C ARG A 135 -17.28 6.57 5.48
N GLU A 136 -16.68 6.71 6.67
CA GLU A 136 -15.32 7.22 6.82
C GLU A 136 -14.30 6.32 6.11
N ILE A 137 -13.43 6.95 5.29
CA ILE A 137 -12.31 6.26 4.64
C ILE A 137 -11.24 5.97 5.69
N SER A 138 -11.03 4.70 5.98
CA SER A 138 -10.05 4.19 6.94
C SER A 138 -9.31 2.98 6.41
N SER A 139 -8.17 2.65 7.02
CA SER A 139 -7.45 1.41 6.66
C SER A 139 -8.29 0.15 6.88
N THR A 140 -9.23 0.17 7.83
CA THR A 140 -10.17 -0.93 8.06
C THR A 140 -11.12 -1.07 6.88
N PHE A 141 -11.71 0.03 6.40
CA PHE A 141 -12.62 0.01 5.25
C PHE A 141 -11.92 -0.48 3.98
N VAL A 142 -10.68 -0.03 3.75
CA VAL A 142 -9.88 -0.52 2.61
C VAL A 142 -9.57 -2.03 2.72
N ARG A 143 -9.25 -2.53 3.94
CA ARG A 143 -9.01 -3.97 4.14
C ARG A 143 -10.25 -4.82 3.90
N GLU A 144 -11.40 -4.38 4.36
CA GLU A 144 -12.67 -5.06 4.12
C GLU A 144 -12.94 -5.18 2.62
N ALA A 145 -12.94 -4.06 1.89
CA ALA A 145 -13.12 -4.05 0.44
C ALA A 145 -12.09 -4.94 -0.30
N LEU A 146 -10.82 -4.89 0.13
CA LEU A 146 -9.76 -5.71 -0.46
C LEU A 146 -9.98 -7.20 -0.21
N THR A 147 -10.41 -7.58 0.99
CA THR A 147 -10.70 -8.97 1.35
C THR A 147 -11.92 -9.52 0.60
N GLU A 148 -12.87 -8.67 0.26
CA GLU A 148 -14.03 -9.00 -0.57
C GLU A 148 -13.71 -9.04 -2.07
N GLY A 149 -12.55 -8.52 -2.47
CA GLY A 149 -12.13 -8.46 -3.87
C GLY A 149 -12.77 -7.32 -4.67
N ASP A 150 -13.44 -6.38 -3.98
CA ASP A 150 -14.03 -5.19 -4.62
C ASP A 150 -12.92 -4.18 -4.96
N MET A 151 -12.21 -4.45 -6.06
CA MET A 151 -11.06 -3.65 -6.47
C MET A 151 -11.46 -2.24 -6.92
N GLU A 152 -12.64 -2.05 -7.44
CA GLU A 152 -13.18 -0.75 -7.81
C GLU A 152 -13.34 0.12 -6.58
N LEU A 153 -13.95 -0.41 -5.53
CA LEU A 153 -14.08 0.29 -4.24
C LEU A 153 -12.70 0.53 -3.62
N VAL A 154 -11.82 -0.49 -3.57
CA VAL A 154 -10.44 -0.35 -3.07
C VAL A 154 -9.76 0.83 -3.75
N ASN A 155 -9.79 0.89 -5.09
CA ASN A 155 -9.14 1.93 -5.87
C ASN A 155 -9.83 3.30 -5.72
N ALA A 156 -11.14 3.32 -5.46
CA ALA A 156 -11.85 4.54 -5.12
C ALA A 156 -11.47 5.10 -3.73
N LEU A 157 -11.07 4.24 -2.80
CA LEU A 157 -10.64 4.61 -1.44
C LEU A 157 -9.15 4.98 -1.35
N LEU A 158 -8.34 4.62 -2.36
CA LEU A 158 -6.89 4.86 -2.40
C LEU A 158 -6.53 6.04 -3.31
N SER A 159 -5.37 6.66 -3.09
CA SER A 159 -4.85 7.74 -3.95
C SER A 159 -4.27 7.25 -5.27
N GLU A 160 -3.92 5.98 -5.33
CA GLU A 160 -3.45 5.26 -6.51
C GLU A 160 -4.01 3.83 -6.46
N PRO A 161 -4.12 3.13 -7.58
CA PRO A 161 -4.61 1.76 -7.59
C PRO A 161 -3.81 0.86 -6.66
N TYR A 162 -4.48 -0.13 -6.04
CA TYR A 162 -3.81 -1.09 -5.16
C TYR A 162 -2.72 -1.81 -5.92
N PHE A 163 -1.53 -1.90 -5.33
CA PHE A 163 -0.36 -2.43 -6.02
C PHE A 163 0.44 -3.43 -5.19
N ILE A 164 1.24 -4.21 -5.88
CA ILE A 164 2.19 -5.16 -5.34
C ILE A 164 3.52 -4.91 -6.03
N CYS A 165 4.55 -4.57 -5.25
CA CYS A 165 5.91 -4.39 -5.76
C CYS A 165 6.74 -5.64 -5.51
N GLY A 166 7.68 -5.89 -6.40
CA GLY A 166 8.65 -6.94 -6.19
C GLY A 166 9.62 -7.11 -7.35
N ARG A 167 10.62 -7.94 -7.10
CA ARG A 167 11.59 -8.35 -8.11
C ARG A 167 11.05 -9.55 -8.89
N VAL A 168 11.17 -9.51 -10.20
CA VAL A 168 10.71 -10.61 -11.07
C VAL A 168 11.56 -11.85 -10.82
N ALA A 169 10.90 -12.89 -10.33
CA ALA A 169 11.51 -14.19 -10.03
C ALA A 169 11.34 -15.18 -11.18
N HIS A 170 12.21 -16.18 -11.22
CA HIS A 170 12.04 -17.31 -12.13
C HIS A 170 10.85 -18.17 -11.69
N GLY A 171 9.90 -18.41 -12.60
CA GLY A 171 8.76 -19.29 -12.39
C GLY A 171 8.91 -20.60 -13.17
N ASN A 172 7.86 -21.44 -13.14
CA ASN A 172 7.82 -22.75 -13.80
C ASN A 172 7.76 -22.66 -15.34
N ARG A 173 7.71 -21.45 -15.92
CA ARG A 173 7.72 -21.17 -17.37
C ARG A 173 6.59 -21.83 -18.17
N ILE A 174 5.51 -22.28 -17.52
CA ILE A 174 4.35 -22.91 -18.17
C ILE A 174 3.70 -21.97 -19.19
N GLY A 175 3.56 -20.68 -18.83
CA GLY A 175 3.04 -19.66 -19.74
C GLY A 175 3.84 -19.54 -21.05
N ARG A 176 5.17 -19.71 -21.00
CA ARG A 176 6.02 -19.69 -22.20
C ARG A 176 5.70 -20.84 -23.16
N THR A 177 5.38 -22.04 -22.65
CA THR A 177 4.99 -23.19 -23.49
C THR A 177 3.61 -23.01 -24.16
N LEU A 178 2.79 -22.12 -23.60
CA LEU A 178 1.47 -21.75 -24.13
C LEU A 178 1.53 -20.54 -25.07
N GLY A 179 2.72 -19.93 -25.28
CA GLY A 179 2.89 -18.71 -26.04
C GLY A 179 2.43 -17.44 -25.29
N MET A 180 2.26 -17.51 -23.97
CA MET A 180 1.85 -16.43 -23.09
C MET A 180 2.83 -16.33 -21.91
N PRO A 181 4.05 -15.80 -22.13
CA PRO A 181 5.06 -15.69 -21.08
C PRO A 181 4.57 -14.80 -19.94
N THR A 182 4.75 -15.27 -18.72
CA THR A 182 4.34 -14.55 -17.51
C THR A 182 5.55 -14.14 -16.68
N VAL A 183 5.44 -13.01 -16.00
CA VAL A 183 6.36 -12.59 -14.95
C VAL A 183 5.81 -13.04 -13.60
N ASN A 184 6.71 -13.42 -12.70
CA ASN A 184 6.36 -13.93 -11.39
C ASN A 184 6.91 -13.01 -10.31
N LEU A 185 6.06 -12.61 -9.36
CA LEU A 185 6.46 -11.91 -8.15
C LEU A 185 6.16 -12.75 -6.92
N HIS A 186 7.03 -12.62 -5.93
CA HIS A 186 6.73 -13.06 -4.57
C HIS A 186 6.41 -11.82 -3.75
N PRO A 187 5.16 -11.66 -3.28
CA PRO A 187 4.80 -10.56 -2.41
C PRO A 187 5.69 -10.55 -1.18
N GLN A 188 6.00 -9.37 -0.69
CA GLN A 188 6.76 -9.21 0.55
C GLN A 188 5.96 -9.78 1.72
N GLU A 189 6.67 -10.30 2.72
CA GLU A 189 6.06 -10.84 3.93
C GLU A 189 5.18 -9.78 4.61
N GLY A 190 4.00 -10.20 5.02
CA GLY A 190 3.02 -9.32 5.66
C GLY A 190 2.18 -8.50 4.69
N LYS A 191 2.45 -8.48 3.39
CA LYS A 191 1.59 -7.81 2.40
C LYS A 191 0.20 -8.44 2.40
N LEU A 192 -0.84 -7.63 2.61
CA LEU A 192 -2.22 -8.07 2.43
C LEU A 192 -2.50 -8.24 0.94
N LEU A 193 -2.97 -9.41 0.57
CA LEU A 193 -3.40 -9.69 -0.80
C LEU A 193 -4.92 -9.80 -0.87
N PRO A 194 -5.53 -9.46 -2.02
CA PRO A 194 -6.93 -9.73 -2.26
C PRO A 194 -7.16 -11.25 -2.46
N PRO A 195 -8.42 -11.71 -2.61
CA PRO A 195 -8.73 -13.13 -2.82
C PRO A 195 -7.95 -13.76 -3.97
N ASN A 196 -7.69 -15.06 -3.87
CA ASN A 196 -7.08 -15.82 -4.96
C ASN A 196 -7.94 -15.74 -6.22
N GLY A 197 -7.32 -15.46 -7.36
CA GLY A 197 -8.04 -15.35 -8.61
C GLY A 197 -7.32 -14.53 -9.67
N VAL A 198 -8.05 -14.20 -10.71
CA VAL A 198 -7.59 -13.47 -11.88
C VAL A 198 -8.03 -12.02 -11.78
N TYR A 199 -7.10 -11.11 -12.07
CA TYR A 199 -7.28 -9.67 -11.98
C TYR A 199 -6.86 -8.98 -13.28
N PHE A 200 -7.60 -7.97 -13.71
CA PHE A 200 -7.09 -7.04 -14.71
C PHE A 200 -6.12 -6.09 -14.03
N SER A 201 -4.97 -5.88 -14.67
CA SER A 201 -3.85 -5.21 -14.04
C SER A 201 -3.08 -4.34 -15.02
N THR A 202 -2.26 -3.44 -14.47
CA THR A 202 -1.15 -2.82 -15.21
C THR A 202 0.16 -3.15 -14.53
N VAL A 203 1.23 -3.18 -15.30
CA VAL A 203 2.59 -3.41 -14.82
C VAL A 203 3.44 -2.20 -15.16
N THR A 204 4.04 -1.59 -14.14
CA THR A 204 5.02 -0.52 -14.32
C THR A 204 6.42 -1.11 -14.24
N TYR A 205 7.21 -0.90 -15.29
CA TYR A 205 8.62 -1.25 -15.39
C TYR A 205 9.41 -0.04 -15.88
N GLY A 206 10.34 0.43 -15.09
CA GLY A 206 11.03 1.69 -15.33
C GLY A 206 10.06 2.87 -15.36
N GLN A 207 9.96 3.54 -16.51
CA GLN A 207 9.03 4.67 -16.73
C GLN A 207 7.82 4.28 -17.58
N GLN A 208 7.70 3.02 -17.97
CA GLN A 208 6.64 2.53 -18.84
C GLN A 208 5.60 1.77 -18.05
N THR A 209 4.36 1.81 -18.54
CA THR A 209 3.24 1.07 -17.97
C THR A 209 2.58 0.24 -19.07
N PHE A 210 2.41 -1.03 -18.80
CA PHE A 210 1.84 -2.02 -19.70
C PHE A 210 0.55 -2.58 -19.09
N TYR A 211 -0.38 -2.98 -19.93
CA TYR A 211 -1.58 -3.69 -19.48
C TYR A 211 -1.30 -5.19 -19.32
N GLY A 212 -2.07 -5.85 -18.48
CA GLY A 212 -1.89 -7.27 -18.24
C GLY A 212 -3.05 -7.94 -17.51
N VAL A 213 -2.92 -9.25 -17.36
CA VAL A 213 -3.78 -10.09 -16.52
C VAL A 213 -2.91 -10.76 -15.47
N THR A 214 -3.32 -10.64 -14.22
CA THR A 214 -2.59 -11.16 -13.06
C THR A 214 -3.37 -12.27 -12.38
N ASN A 215 -2.73 -13.40 -12.14
CA ASN A 215 -3.24 -14.44 -11.26
C ASN A 215 -2.56 -14.32 -9.89
N ILE A 216 -3.36 -14.28 -8.83
CA ILE A 216 -2.91 -14.34 -7.44
C ILE A 216 -3.35 -15.68 -6.88
N GLY A 217 -2.40 -16.48 -6.38
CA GLY A 217 -2.74 -17.79 -5.88
C GLY A 217 -1.57 -18.51 -5.22
N TYR A 218 -1.86 -19.66 -4.62
CA TYR A 218 -0.85 -20.51 -4.02
C TYR A 218 -0.14 -21.34 -5.08
N LYS A 219 1.18 -21.33 -5.07
CA LYS A 219 1.98 -22.23 -5.89
C LYS A 219 2.42 -23.43 -5.04
N PRO A 220 2.15 -24.67 -5.48
CA PRO A 220 2.78 -25.83 -4.87
C PRO A 220 4.29 -25.75 -5.17
N THR A 221 5.09 -25.55 -4.15
CA THR A 221 6.55 -25.69 -4.23
C THR A 221 6.96 -27.07 -3.80
N VAL A 222 8.08 -27.58 -4.34
CA VAL A 222 8.63 -28.92 -4.01
C VAL A 222 9.01 -29.03 -2.51
N GLU A 223 9.09 -27.92 -1.80
CA GLU A 223 9.49 -27.79 -0.39
C GLU A 223 8.32 -27.50 0.58
N ASP A 224 7.09 -27.93 0.29
CA ASP A 224 5.92 -27.81 1.20
C ASP A 224 5.60 -26.39 1.74
N THR A 225 6.24 -25.36 1.22
CA THR A 225 5.91 -23.99 1.57
C THR A 225 4.86 -23.43 0.60
N HIS A 226 3.61 -23.42 1.02
CA HIS A 226 2.52 -22.73 0.31
C HIS A 226 2.79 -21.21 0.25
N ARG A 227 3.64 -20.77 -0.68
CA ARG A 227 3.88 -19.35 -0.89
C ARG A 227 2.88 -18.77 -1.87
N MET A 228 2.30 -17.64 -1.50
CA MET A 228 1.49 -16.84 -2.42
C MET A 228 2.37 -16.34 -3.57
N GLY A 229 1.89 -16.50 -4.79
CA GLY A 229 2.51 -16.01 -6.01
C GLY A 229 1.61 -14.99 -6.70
N VAL A 230 2.23 -14.04 -7.36
CA VAL A 230 1.59 -13.08 -8.26
C VAL A 230 2.19 -13.32 -9.63
N GLU A 231 1.39 -13.86 -10.55
CA GLU A 231 1.82 -14.22 -11.89
C GLU A 231 1.07 -13.36 -12.91
N THR A 232 1.81 -12.57 -13.68
CA THR A 232 1.22 -11.60 -14.61
C THR A 232 1.64 -11.90 -16.04
N TYR A 233 0.66 -12.04 -16.95
CA TYR A 233 0.85 -11.95 -18.38
C TYR A 233 0.75 -10.48 -18.78
N ILE A 234 1.83 -9.93 -19.34
CA ILE A 234 1.91 -8.55 -19.81
C ILE A 234 1.58 -8.55 -21.30
N TYR A 235 0.64 -7.70 -21.72
CA TYR A 235 0.21 -7.64 -23.13
C TYR A 235 1.31 -7.02 -23.99
N ASP A 236 1.53 -7.62 -25.15
CA ASP A 236 2.41 -7.10 -26.20
C ASP A 236 3.83 -6.77 -25.69
N PHE A 237 4.34 -7.63 -24.77
CA PHE A 237 5.64 -7.46 -24.10
C PHE A 237 6.51 -8.71 -24.30
N ASP A 238 7.75 -8.51 -24.76
CA ASP A 238 8.70 -9.58 -25.11
C ASP A 238 10.10 -9.41 -24.49
N GLU A 239 10.26 -8.41 -23.60
CA GLU A 239 11.56 -8.17 -22.94
C GLU A 239 11.84 -9.19 -21.85
N ASP A 240 13.11 -9.50 -21.63
CA ASP A 240 13.56 -10.26 -20.46
C ASP A 240 13.79 -9.31 -19.28
N ILE A 241 12.93 -9.42 -18.28
CA ILE A 241 12.96 -8.58 -17.08
C ILE A 241 13.16 -9.37 -15.78
N TYR A 242 13.75 -10.56 -15.83
CA TYR A 242 14.16 -11.27 -14.63
C TYR A 242 15.09 -10.42 -13.77
N GLU A 243 14.96 -10.55 -12.44
CA GLU A 243 15.72 -9.79 -11.45
C GLU A 243 15.51 -8.25 -11.52
N LYS A 244 14.55 -7.78 -12.29
CA LYS A 244 14.15 -6.37 -12.32
C LYS A 244 12.99 -6.12 -11.37
N ASP A 245 12.94 -4.91 -10.83
CA ASP A 245 11.84 -4.48 -9.96
C ASP A 245 10.69 -3.97 -10.82
N ILE A 246 9.49 -4.46 -10.53
CA ILE A 246 8.24 -4.04 -11.17
C ILE A 246 7.16 -3.76 -10.14
N THR A 247 6.15 -3.01 -10.56
CA THR A 247 4.93 -2.76 -9.76
C THR A 247 3.72 -3.24 -10.55
N VAL A 248 2.94 -4.14 -9.97
CA VAL A 248 1.67 -4.63 -10.51
C VAL A 248 0.53 -3.90 -9.81
N HIS A 249 -0.27 -3.14 -10.56
CA HIS A 249 -1.47 -2.46 -10.06
C HIS A 249 -2.71 -3.28 -10.44
N LEU A 250 -3.59 -3.51 -9.47
CA LEU A 250 -4.80 -4.30 -9.64
C LEU A 250 -6.01 -3.40 -9.81
N PHE A 251 -6.87 -3.67 -10.80
CA PHE A 251 -8.01 -2.82 -11.14
C PHE A 251 -9.36 -3.51 -10.97
N HIS A 252 -9.48 -4.76 -11.36
CA HIS A 252 -10.74 -5.50 -11.39
C HIS A 252 -10.50 -6.97 -11.03
N PHE A 253 -11.38 -7.55 -10.22
CA PHE A 253 -11.42 -8.98 -9.93
C PHE A 253 -12.28 -9.69 -10.96
N GLU A 254 -11.67 -10.39 -11.89
CA GLU A 254 -12.38 -11.04 -13.00
C GLU A 254 -13.06 -12.34 -12.56
N ARG A 255 -12.34 -13.20 -11.84
CA ARG A 255 -12.87 -14.49 -11.38
C ARG A 255 -11.97 -15.16 -10.33
N PRO A 256 -12.53 -16.08 -9.52
CA PRO A 256 -11.70 -16.90 -8.62
C PRO A 256 -10.80 -17.88 -9.40
N GLU A 257 -9.81 -18.44 -8.71
CA GLU A 257 -9.02 -19.55 -9.24
C GLU A 257 -9.91 -20.75 -9.58
N GLN A 258 -9.57 -21.44 -10.66
CA GLN A 258 -10.23 -22.69 -11.06
C GLN A 258 -9.21 -23.73 -11.48
N LYS A 259 -9.57 -24.99 -11.32
CA LYS A 259 -8.79 -26.13 -11.83
C LYS A 259 -9.17 -26.41 -13.27
N PHE A 260 -8.19 -26.70 -14.09
CA PHE A 260 -8.38 -27.07 -15.51
C PHE A 260 -8.06 -28.53 -15.71
N ALA A 261 -8.80 -29.20 -16.60
CA ALA A 261 -8.56 -30.60 -16.91
C ALA A 261 -7.27 -30.82 -17.74
N GLY A 262 -6.76 -29.76 -18.39
CA GLY A 262 -5.52 -29.83 -19.15
C GLY A 262 -5.06 -28.48 -19.69
N LEU A 263 -3.91 -28.53 -20.40
CA LEU A 263 -3.27 -27.32 -20.94
C LEU A 263 -4.12 -26.59 -22.00
N ALA A 264 -4.96 -27.31 -22.76
CA ALA A 264 -5.83 -26.71 -23.77
C ALA A 264 -6.88 -25.81 -23.12
N GLU A 265 -7.58 -26.32 -22.09
CA GLU A 265 -8.58 -25.56 -21.34
C GLU A 265 -7.96 -24.35 -20.61
N LEU A 266 -6.78 -24.53 -20.01
CA LEU A 266 -6.03 -23.45 -19.39
C LEU A 266 -5.71 -22.35 -20.42
N LYS A 267 -5.23 -22.71 -21.62
CA LYS A 267 -4.92 -21.76 -22.68
C LYS A 267 -6.14 -20.98 -23.13
N GLU A 268 -7.28 -21.64 -23.30
CA GLU A 268 -8.54 -21.01 -23.69
C GLU A 268 -9.02 -20.03 -22.61
N ALA A 269 -8.94 -20.43 -21.32
CA ALA A 269 -9.32 -19.56 -20.21
C ALA A 269 -8.42 -18.31 -20.12
N ILE A 270 -7.10 -18.46 -20.30
CA ILE A 270 -6.18 -17.32 -20.32
C ILE A 270 -6.50 -16.42 -21.53
N ALA A 271 -6.71 -16.96 -22.71
CA ALA A 271 -7.06 -16.18 -23.90
C ALA A 271 -8.34 -15.37 -23.68
N LYS A 272 -9.37 -15.98 -23.05
CA LYS A 272 -10.58 -15.28 -22.66
C LYS A 272 -10.31 -14.14 -21.69
N ASN A 273 -9.56 -14.39 -20.60
CA ASN A 273 -9.22 -13.35 -19.62
C ASN A 273 -8.46 -12.19 -20.27
N VAL A 274 -7.57 -12.46 -21.23
CA VAL A 274 -6.85 -11.43 -22.01
C VAL A 274 -7.83 -10.60 -22.84
N ALA A 275 -8.76 -11.24 -23.53
CA ALA A 275 -9.76 -10.54 -24.35
C ALA A 275 -10.69 -9.67 -23.49
N ASP A 276 -11.13 -10.19 -22.35
CA ASP A 276 -11.98 -9.46 -21.40
C ASP A 276 -11.21 -8.28 -20.77
N GLY A 277 -9.94 -8.49 -20.41
CA GLY A 277 -9.08 -7.42 -19.91
C GLY A 277 -8.79 -6.32 -20.93
N LYS A 278 -8.53 -6.68 -22.18
CA LYS A 278 -8.39 -5.69 -23.27
C LYS A 278 -9.68 -4.86 -23.43
N ARG A 279 -10.85 -5.51 -23.33
CA ARG A 279 -12.14 -4.81 -23.37
C ARG A 279 -12.34 -3.88 -22.17
N TYR A 280 -11.98 -4.32 -20.97
CA TYR A 280 -12.04 -3.51 -19.74
C TYR A 280 -11.21 -2.24 -19.86
N PHE A 281 -10.01 -2.31 -20.40
CA PHE A 281 -9.12 -1.18 -20.59
C PHE A 281 -9.36 -0.39 -21.88
N ASN A 282 -10.30 -0.81 -22.74
CA ASN A 282 -10.60 -0.20 -24.03
C ASN A 282 -9.38 -0.14 -24.99
N ILE A 283 -8.63 -1.27 -25.11
CA ILE A 283 -7.43 -1.40 -25.97
C ILE A 283 -7.56 -2.60 -26.91
#